data_c9f58ee150818d42d91290f354445c76
#
_entry.id   c9f58ee150818d42d91290f354445c76
#
_cell.length_a   1.000
_cell.length_b   1.000
_cell.length_c   1.000
_cell.angle_alpha   90.00
_cell.angle_beta   90.00
_cell.angle_gamma   90.00
#
_symmetry.space_group_name_H-M   'P 1'
#
loop_
_entity.id
_entity.type
_entity.pdbx_description
1 polymer ?
#
loop_
_entity_poly.entity_id
_entity_poly.type
_entity_poly.pdbx_seq_one_letter_code
_entity_poly.pdbx_strand_id
1 'polypeptide(L)'
;MKNYILITGGAGFVGSNLIKELILKTRFKIISLDNYSTGKKSNHINNKRITYLKSDTSKIHIVLKKYKSQINTTFHFGEFARIYQSFIKFDECFLSNNIGTQAVFKFCLENKIKLIYSATSANLGNKGEDKNLSPYSFSKAKNLELLENLKNWFNFKYEVIYFYNVYGPKQICKGEMATVIGIFEKQFAENKPLTVVKPGDQTRRFTHISDTINVCFEAWKKNKCSHYSISHKKSYSIYEVGNMFKTKIVYLKQRQGERYASALTKISQNNHIIRRYGKINLKDYISSFIKR
;
A
#
# COMPACT_ATOMS: atom_id res chain seq x y z
N MET A 1 23.79 -17.99 -4.05
CA MET A 1 23.63 -16.74 -3.27
C MET A 1 22.27 -16.13 -3.55
N LYS A 2 21.48 -15.71 -2.53
CA LYS A 2 20.16 -15.09 -2.71
C LYS A 2 20.34 -13.62 -3.15
N ASN A 3 20.24 -13.34 -4.44
CA ASN A 3 20.52 -12.04 -5.04
C ASN A 3 19.31 -11.36 -5.70
N TYR A 4 18.11 -11.94 -5.55
CA TYR A 4 16.86 -11.34 -6.03
C TYR A 4 16.01 -10.78 -4.89
N ILE A 5 15.33 -9.66 -5.17
CA ILE A 5 14.21 -9.15 -4.39
C ILE A 5 12.96 -9.34 -5.24
N LEU A 6 11.93 -9.94 -4.65
CA LEU A 6 10.62 -10.07 -5.26
C LEU A 6 9.72 -8.92 -4.79
N ILE A 7 9.00 -8.31 -5.73
CA ILE A 7 7.97 -7.31 -5.45
C ILE A 7 6.69 -7.76 -6.14
N THR A 8 5.68 -8.14 -5.37
CA THR A 8 4.34 -8.33 -5.92
C THR A 8 3.63 -6.98 -6.00
N GLY A 9 2.84 -6.74 -7.04
CA GLY A 9 2.29 -5.42 -7.33
C GLY A 9 3.36 -4.43 -7.81
N GLY A 10 4.44 -4.94 -8.44
CA GLY A 10 5.59 -4.12 -8.84
C GLY A 10 5.32 -3.16 -10.00
N ALA A 11 4.27 -3.36 -10.80
CA ALA A 11 3.81 -2.43 -11.82
C ALA A 11 2.80 -1.40 -11.28
N GLY A 12 2.42 -1.51 -9.99
CA GLY A 12 1.53 -0.59 -9.29
C GLY A 12 2.25 0.68 -8.79
N PHE A 13 1.50 1.52 -8.07
CA PHE A 13 1.98 2.80 -7.55
C PHE A 13 3.17 2.64 -6.58
N VAL A 14 2.96 1.92 -5.48
CA VAL A 14 4.01 1.78 -4.45
C VAL A 14 5.15 0.89 -4.95
N GLY A 15 4.82 -0.24 -5.59
CA GLY A 15 5.81 -1.20 -6.09
C GLY A 15 6.79 -0.60 -7.09
N SER A 16 6.31 0.18 -8.07
CA SER A 16 7.17 0.80 -9.07
C SER A 16 8.09 1.89 -8.51
N ASN A 17 7.64 2.62 -7.48
CA ASN A 17 8.50 3.56 -6.76
C ASN A 17 9.56 2.83 -5.92
N LEU A 18 9.20 1.71 -5.27
CA LEU A 18 10.18 0.89 -4.56
C LEU A 18 11.23 0.30 -5.51
N ILE A 19 10.81 -0.22 -6.68
CA ILE A 19 11.74 -0.73 -7.71
C ILE A 19 12.76 0.34 -8.10
N LYS A 20 12.30 1.57 -8.37
CA LYS A 20 13.18 2.70 -8.70
C LYS A 20 14.27 2.89 -7.65
N GLU A 21 13.88 2.97 -6.39
CA GLU A 21 14.82 3.20 -5.29
C GLU A 21 15.75 2.00 -5.05
N LEU A 22 15.28 0.77 -5.19
CA LEU A 22 16.10 -0.43 -5.07
C LEU A 22 17.18 -0.49 -6.16
N ILE A 23 16.86 -0.13 -7.41
CA ILE A 23 17.82 -0.06 -8.50
C ILE A 23 18.90 0.99 -8.23
N LEU A 24 18.52 2.13 -7.66
CA LEU A 24 19.46 3.22 -7.35
C LEU A 24 20.36 2.89 -6.14
N LYS A 25 19.80 2.25 -5.10
CA LYS A 25 20.46 2.10 -3.79
C LYS A 25 21.08 0.72 -3.54
N THR A 26 20.85 -0.25 -4.42
CA THR A 26 21.30 -1.64 -4.22
C THR A 26 21.84 -2.27 -5.50
N ARG A 27 22.50 -3.44 -5.35
CA ARG A 27 22.95 -4.26 -6.49
C ARG A 27 22.05 -5.47 -6.74
N PHE A 28 20.93 -5.63 -6.00
CA PHE A 28 20.01 -6.74 -6.18
C PHE A 28 19.38 -6.75 -7.58
N LYS A 29 19.11 -7.94 -8.09
CA LYS A 29 18.18 -8.16 -9.19
C LYS A 29 16.76 -8.13 -8.64
N ILE A 30 15.81 -7.70 -9.45
CA ILE A 30 14.42 -7.50 -9.04
C ILE A 30 13.49 -8.35 -9.90
N ILE A 31 12.57 -9.03 -9.26
CA ILE A 31 11.43 -9.66 -9.91
C ILE A 31 10.19 -8.86 -9.54
N SER A 32 9.52 -8.32 -10.54
CA SER A 32 8.22 -7.67 -10.40
C SER A 32 7.13 -8.65 -10.84
N LEU A 33 6.32 -9.13 -9.92
CA LEU A 33 5.16 -9.98 -10.20
C LEU A 33 3.90 -9.14 -10.07
N ASP A 34 3.13 -9.01 -11.16
CA ASP A 34 1.92 -8.18 -11.20
C ASP A 34 0.90 -8.79 -12.15
N ASN A 35 -0.39 -8.77 -11.81
CA ASN A 35 -1.46 -9.22 -12.68
C ASN A 35 -2.02 -8.10 -13.58
N TYR A 36 -1.57 -6.88 -13.34
CA TYR A 36 -1.98 -5.64 -14.03
C TYR A 36 -3.45 -5.25 -13.85
N SER A 37 -4.10 -5.71 -12.79
CA SER A 37 -5.46 -5.24 -12.45
C SER A 37 -5.49 -3.72 -12.21
N THR A 38 -4.44 -3.17 -11.60
CA THR A 38 -4.25 -1.72 -11.40
C THR A 38 -2.86 -1.24 -11.81
N GLY A 39 -1.91 -2.14 -11.90
CA GLY A 39 -0.56 -1.90 -12.39
C GLY A 39 -0.54 -1.53 -13.88
N LYS A 40 0.49 -0.80 -14.31
CA LYS A 40 0.60 -0.32 -15.71
C LYS A 40 2.00 -0.60 -16.25
N LYS A 41 2.08 -1.01 -17.53
CA LYS A 41 3.36 -1.15 -18.22
C LYS A 41 4.14 0.18 -18.31
N SER A 42 3.45 1.31 -18.33
CA SER A 42 4.07 2.65 -18.30
C SER A 42 4.83 2.94 -16.99
N ASN A 43 4.62 2.16 -15.94
CA ASN A 43 5.39 2.25 -14.70
C ASN A 43 6.71 1.46 -14.76
N HIS A 44 6.93 0.64 -15.78
CA HIS A 44 8.15 -0.14 -15.93
C HIS A 44 9.37 0.77 -16.06
N ILE A 45 10.47 0.26 -15.55
CA ILE A 45 11.80 0.89 -15.66
C ILE A 45 12.63 -0.02 -16.58
N ASN A 46 13.14 0.52 -17.68
CA ASN A 46 14.05 -0.22 -18.54
C ASN A 46 15.40 -0.38 -17.86
N ASN A 47 15.64 -1.57 -17.26
CA ASN A 47 16.90 -1.90 -16.60
C ASN A 47 17.11 -3.42 -16.62
N LYS A 48 18.30 -3.87 -17.06
CA LYS A 48 18.65 -5.30 -17.18
C LYS A 48 18.59 -6.11 -15.85
N ARG A 49 18.54 -5.42 -14.72
CA ARG A 49 18.38 -6.07 -13.41
C ARG A 49 16.93 -6.36 -13.03
N ILE A 50 15.94 -5.95 -13.85
CA ILE A 50 14.52 -6.14 -13.54
C ILE A 50 13.91 -7.15 -14.48
N THR A 51 13.22 -8.15 -13.91
CA THR A 51 12.38 -9.11 -14.63
C THR A 51 10.93 -8.83 -14.29
N TYR A 52 10.11 -8.47 -15.29
CA TYR A 52 8.67 -8.28 -15.13
C TYR A 52 7.94 -9.55 -15.54
N LEU A 53 7.14 -10.10 -14.61
CA LEU A 53 6.33 -11.28 -14.81
C LEU A 53 4.85 -10.93 -14.64
N LYS A 54 4.03 -11.27 -15.65
CA LYS A 54 2.57 -11.10 -15.57
C LYS A 54 1.96 -12.36 -14.99
N SER A 55 1.48 -12.28 -13.76
CA SER A 55 0.71 -13.36 -13.13
C SER A 55 -0.02 -12.87 -11.88
N ASP A 56 -1.03 -13.63 -11.49
CA ASP A 56 -1.66 -13.51 -10.20
C ASP A 56 -0.77 -14.10 -9.09
N THR A 57 -0.87 -13.55 -7.87
CA THR A 57 -0.09 -14.00 -6.71
C THR A 57 -0.47 -15.41 -6.26
N SER A 58 -1.69 -15.89 -6.53
CA SER A 58 -2.13 -17.25 -6.27
C SER A 58 -1.29 -18.31 -7.02
N LYS A 59 -0.69 -17.95 -8.15
CA LYS A 59 0.16 -18.79 -8.98
C LYS A 59 1.67 -18.67 -8.70
N ILE A 60 2.05 -18.01 -7.60
CA ILE A 60 3.44 -17.66 -7.28
C ILE A 60 4.38 -18.87 -7.28
N HIS A 61 3.94 -20.01 -6.74
CA HIS A 61 4.72 -21.25 -6.68
C HIS A 61 5.12 -21.79 -8.06
N ILE A 62 4.22 -21.65 -9.04
CA ILE A 62 4.44 -22.10 -10.42
C ILE A 62 5.37 -21.11 -11.13
N VAL A 63 5.01 -19.83 -11.10
CA VAL A 63 5.69 -18.77 -11.88
C VAL A 63 7.12 -18.55 -11.39
N LEU A 64 7.36 -18.69 -10.09
CA LEU A 64 8.67 -18.44 -9.48
C LEU A 64 9.47 -19.73 -9.18
N LYS A 65 9.05 -20.90 -9.69
CA LYS A 65 9.72 -22.19 -9.45
C LYS A 65 11.24 -22.12 -9.68
N LYS A 66 11.69 -21.48 -10.77
CA LYS A 66 13.12 -21.35 -11.11
C LYS A 66 13.88 -20.31 -10.29
N TYR A 67 13.18 -19.39 -9.59
CA TYR A 67 13.80 -18.31 -8.83
C TYR A 67 13.79 -18.54 -7.31
N LYS A 68 13.00 -19.49 -6.80
CA LYS A 68 12.69 -19.64 -5.38
C LYS A 68 13.91 -19.68 -4.46
N SER A 69 14.97 -20.37 -4.86
CA SER A 69 16.22 -20.48 -4.10
C SER A 69 17.09 -19.22 -4.11
N GLN A 70 16.84 -18.30 -5.05
CA GLN A 70 17.62 -17.08 -5.27
C GLN A 70 16.99 -15.84 -4.66
N ILE A 71 15.71 -15.91 -4.22
CA ILE A 71 15.00 -14.77 -3.63
C ILE A 71 15.42 -14.59 -2.17
N ASN A 72 15.88 -13.38 -1.84
CA ASN A 72 16.27 -12.97 -0.49
C ASN A 72 15.05 -12.47 0.30
N THR A 73 14.28 -11.56 -0.29
CA THR A 73 13.18 -10.86 0.36
C THR A 73 12.03 -10.67 -0.61
N THR A 74 10.82 -10.76 -0.10
CA THR A 74 9.59 -10.43 -0.83
C THR A 74 8.94 -9.20 -0.20
N PHE A 75 8.69 -8.17 -1.02
CA PHE A 75 7.78 -7.07 -0.69
C PHE A 75 6.41 -7.38 -1.29
N HIS A 76 5.41 -7.59 -0.44
CA HIS A 76 4.09 -7.97 -0.89
C HIS A 76 3.14 -6.76 -0.89
N PHE A 77 2.92 -6.20 -2.08
CA PHE A 77 2.04 -5.05 -2.35
C PHE A 77 0.95 -5.38 -3.38
N GLY A 78 0.99 -6.57 -3.98
CA GLY A 78 0.03 -7.04 -4.99
C GLY A 78 -1.26 -7.54 -4.36
N GLU A 79 -2.05 -6.62 -3.81
CA GLU A 79 -3.32 -6.89 -3.16
C GLU A 79 -4.38 -5.87 -3.58
N PHE A 80 -5.63 -6.24 -3.43
CA PHE A 80 -6.76 -5.31 -3.59
C PHE A 80 -6.72 -4.25 -2.48
N ALA A 81 -6.82 -2.96 -2.80
CA ALA A 81 -6.48 -1.88 -1.87
C ALA A 81 -7.51 -0.74 -1.84
N ARG A 82 -8.82 -1.07 -1.87
CA ARG A 82 -9.89 -0.06 -1.77
C ARG A 82 -11.04 -0.54 -0.90
N ILE A 83 -11.48 0.34 0.02
CA ILE A 83 -12.57 0.05 0.96
C ILE A 83 -13.89 -0.08 0.21
N TYR A 84 -14.36 0.99 -0.43
CA TYR A 84 -15.66 1.01 -1.10
C TYR A 84 -15.79 -0.06 -2.19
N GLN A 85 -14.80 -0.19 -3.05
CA GLN A 85 -14.81 -1.18 -4.13
C GLN A 85 -14.79 -2.62 -3.63
N SER A 86 -14.33 -2.89 -2.41
CA SER A 86 -14.34 -4.24 -1.85
C SER A 86 -15.74 -4.76 -1.53
N PHE A 87 -16.74 -3.89 -1.41
CA PHE A 87 -18.14 -4.30 -1.31
C PHE A 87 -18.73 -4.70 -2.69
N ILE A 88 -18.32 -3.99 -3.74
CA ILE A 88 -18.81 -4.21 -5.11
C ILE A 88 -18.07 -5.39 -5.76
N LYS A 89 -16.77 -5.49 -5.51
CA LYS A 89 -15.85 -6.49 -6.07
C LYS A 89 -15.37 -7.44 -4.98
N PHE A 90 -16.34 -8.03 -4.26
CA PHE A 90 -16.07 -8.88 -3.11
C PHE A 90 -15.15 -10.04 -3.46
N ASP A 91 -15.48 -10.79 -4.52
CA ASP A 91 -14.69 -11.96 -4.95
C ASP A 91 -13.26 -11.57 -5.37
N GLU A 92 -13.10 -10.48 -6.14
CA GLU A 92 -11.78 -9.99 -6.52
C GLU A 92 -10.94 -9.63 -5.28
N CYS A 93 -11.57 -9.01 -4.29
CA CYS A 93 -10.92 -8.65 -3.03
C CYS A 93 -10.47 -9.91 -2.28
N PHE A 94 -11.32 -10.92 -2.12
CA PHE A 94 -11.00 -12.15 -1.41
C PHE A 94 -10.00 -13.02 -2.15
N LEU A 95 -10.13 -13.18 -3.46
CA LEU A 95 -9.15 -13.91 -4.29
C LEU A 95 -7.75 -13.28 -4.19
N SER A 96 -7.69 -11.95 -4.26
CA SER A 96 -6.41 -11.24 -4.15
C SER A 96 -5.83 -11.28 -2.74
N ASN A 97 -6.62 -10.84 -1.74
CA ASN A 97 -6.12 -10.57 -0.40
C ASN A 97 -6.05 -11.82 0.49
N ASN A 98 -6.90 -12.83 0.25
CA ASN A 98 -6.86 -14.08 1.02
C ASN A 98 -6.08 -15.14 0.24
N ILE A 99 -6.59 -15.62 -0.88
CA ILE A 99 -5.96 -16.73 -1.62
C ILE A 99 -4.57 -16.33 -2.14
N GLY A 100 -4.47 -15.17 -2.81
CA GLY A 100 -3.20 -14.68 -3.34
C GLY A 100 -2.17 -14.40 -2.24
N THR A 101 -2.58 -13.77 -1.15
CA THR A 101 -1.68 -13.45 -0.02
C THR A 101 -1.24 -14.70 0.72
N GLN A 102 -2.14 -15.66 0.98
CA GLN A 102 -1.76 -16.95 1.60
C GLN A 102 -0.77 -17.71 0.74
N ALA A 103 -0.94 -17.70 -0.60
CA ALA A 103 0.04 -18.32 -1.50
C ALA A 103 1.43 -17.65 -1.40
N VAL A 104 1.48 -16.31 -1.26
CA VAL A 104 2.74 -15.57 -1.04
C VAL A 104 3.36 -15.94 0.31
N PHE A 105 2.57 -15.99 1.39
CA PHE A 105 3.06 -16.36 2.71
C PHE A 105 3.63 -17.77 2.72
N LYS A 106 2.90 -18.74 2.18
CA LYS A 106 3.35 -20.13 2.04
C LYS A 106 4.64 -20.22 1.22
N PHE A 107 4.71 -19.55 0.06
CA PHE A 107 5.90 -19.50 -0.77
C PHE A 107 7.12 -18.96 -0.01
N CYS A 108 6.94 -17.87 0.74
CA CYS A 108 8.02 -17.27 1.53
C CYS A 108 8.45 -18.19 2.68
N LEU A 109 7.51 -18.81 3.36
CA LEU A 109 7.77 -19.73 4.47
C LEU A 109 8.58 -20.96 3.99
N GLU A 110 8.11 -21.67 2.97
CA GLU A 110 8.74 -22.88 2.44
C GLU A 110 10.16 -22.64 1.90
N ASN A 111 10.42 -21.45 1.36
CA ASN A 111 11.71 -21.10 0.75
C ASN A 111 12.61 -20.27 1.66
N LYS A 112 12.23 -20.09 2.93
CA LYS A 112 12.97 -19.30 3.93
C LYS A 112 13.28 -17.87 3.39
N ILE A 113 12.26 -17.21 2.82
CA ILE A 113 12.32 -15.86 2.27
C ILE A 113 11.70 -14.92 3.29
N LYS A 114 12.41 -13.84 3.62
CA LYS A 114 11.86 -12.77 4.46
C LYS A 114 10.70 -12.07 3.75
N LEU A 115 9.63 -11.77 4.48
CA LEU A 115 8.48 -11.06 3.97
C LEU A 115 8.41 -9.63 4.53
N ILE A 116 8.20 -8.64 3.66
CA ILE A 116 7.76 -7.29 4.03
C ILE A 116 6.31 -7.15 3.56
N TYR A 117 5.39 -7.10 4.52
CA TYR A 117 3.96 -7.08 4.26
C TYR A 117 3.37 -5.68 4.35
N SER A 118 2.54 -5.29 3.38
CA SER A 118 1.79 -4.04 3.43
C SER A 118 0.47 -4.23 4.15
N ALA A 119 0.35 -3.71 5.36
CA ALA A 119 -0.91 -3.58 6.08
C ALA A 119 -1.58 -2.23 5.79
N THR A 120 -2.78 -2.04 6.31
CA THR A 120 -3.55 -0.82 6.13
C THR A 120 -3.80 -0.09 7.44
N SER A 121 -3.77 1.25 7.41
CA SER A 121 -4.22 2.06 8.54
C SER A 121 -5.70 1.81 8.92
N ALA A 122 -6.49 1.18 8.05
CA ALA A 122 -7.85 0.77 8.38
C ALA A 122 -7.89 -0.20 9.58
N ASN A 123 -6.89 -1.06 9.72
CA ASN A 123 -6.79 -2.00 10.84
C ASN A 123 -6.46 -1.32 12.18
N LEU A 124 -6.02 -0.07 12.16
CA LEU A 124 -5.65 0.71 13.35
C LEU A 124 -6.73 1.74 13.74
N GLY A 125 -7.74 1.94 12.89
CA GLY A 125 -8.81 2.89 13.12
C GLY A 125 -9.67 2.51 14.31
N ASN A 126 -10.20 3.53 15.02
CA ASN A 126 -11.10 3.35 16.17
C ASN A 126 -10.56 2.30 17.17
N LYS A 127 -9.28 2.45 17.57
CA LYS A 127 -8.57 1.50 18.45
C LYS A 127 -8.52 0.05 17.94
N GLY A 128 -8.66 -0.17 16.64
CA GLY A 128 -8.67 -1.48 15.99
C GLY A 128 -10.06 -2.03 15.67
N GLU A 129 -11.13 -1.38 16.06
CA GLU A 129 -12.50 -1.84 15.77
C GLU A 129 -12.86 -1.69 14.30
N ASP A 130 -12.26 -0.72 13.59
CA ASP A 130 -12.48 -0.51 12.15
C ASP A 130 -11.99 -1.68 11.28
N LYS A 131 -11.30 -2.66 11.83
CA LYS A 131 -10.77 -3.82 11.11
C LYS A 131 -11.85 -4.65 10.40
N ASN A 132 -13.11 -4.58 10.88
CA ASN A 132 -14.23 -5.33 10.33
C ASN A 132 -15.20 -4.47 9.50
N LEU A 133 -14.93 -3.19 9.25
CA LEU A 133 -15.83 -2.28 8.55
C LEU A 133 -15.99 -2.55 7.04
N SER A 134 -15.13 -3.36 6.45
CA SER A 134 -15.22 -3.70 5.02
C SER A 134 -14.55 -5.03 4.72
N PRO A 135 -14.89 -5.69 3.58
CA PRO A 135 -14.19 -6.90 3.14
C PRO A 135 -12.68 -6.69 3.02
N TYR A 136 -12.26 -5.52 2.53
CA TYR A 136 -10.84 -5.13 2.47
C TYR A 136 -10.17 -5.07 3.84
N SER A 137 -10.79 -4.36 4.81
CA SER A 137 -10.20 -4.21 6.14
C SER A 137 -10.14 -5.55 6.87
N PHE A 138 -11.19 -6.36 6.74
CA PHE A 138 -11.28 -7.70 7.29
C PHE A 138 -10.18 -8.62 6.74
N SER A 139 -10.04 -8.72 5.41
CA SER A 139 -9.02 -9.56 4.78
C SER A 139 -7.60 -9.18 5.25
N LYS A 140 -7.31 -7.88 5.33
CA LYS A 140 -6.03 -7.39 5.83
C LYS A 140 -5.79 -7.71 7.31
N ALA A 141 -6.82 -7.64 8.15
CA ALA A 141 -6.73 -8.01 9.57
C ALA A 141 -6.45 -9.51 9.75
N LYS A 142 -7.14 -10.36 8.99
CA LYS A 142 -6.92 -11.81 9.03
C LYS A 142 -5.53 -12.23 8.54
N ASN A 143 -4.98 -11.52 7.57
CA ASN A 143 -3.59 -11.74 7.15
C ASN A 143 -2.57 -11.37 8.24
N LEU A 144 -2.84 -10.35 9.05
CA LEU A 144 -1.98 -10.01 10.21
C LEU A 144 -2.03 -11.09 11.29
N GLU A 145 -3.22 -11.60 11.61
CA GLU A 145 -3.40 -12.72 12.56
C GLU A 145 -2.65 -13.97 12.04
N LEU A 146 -2.75 -14.28 10.75
CA LEU A 146 -2.03 -15.40 10.15
C LEU A 146 -0.51 -15.22 10.23
N LEU A 147 0.02 -14.02 9.97
CA LEU A 147 1.46 -13.76 10.08
C LEU A 147 1.99 -13.98 11.50
N GLU A 148 1.25 -13.56 12.50
CA GLU A 148 1.62 -13.78 13.90
C GLU A 148 1.64 -15.27 14.25
N ASN A 149 0.65 -16.03 13.81
CA ASN A 149 0.60 -17.47 13.97
C ASN A 149 1.75 -18.19 13.23
N LEU A 150 2.04 -17.80 11.98
CA LEU A 150 3.16 -18.34 11.21
C LEU A 150 4.52 -18.08 11.90
N LYS A 151 4.67 -16.93 12.54
CA LYS A 151 5.85 -16.66 13.38
C LYS A 151 5.92 -17.62 14.55
N ASN A 152 4.82 -17.82 15.27
CA ASN A 152 4.77 -18.66 16.46
C ASN A 152 4.95 -20.15 16.11
N TRP A 153 4.30 -20.62 15.04
CA TRP A 153 4.36 -22.03 14.63
C TRP A 153 5.68 -22.41 13.95
N PHE A 154 6.23 -21.50 13.11
CA PHE A 154 7.32 -21.84 12.18
C PHE A 154 8.52 -20.88 12.25
N ASN A 155 8.54 -19.96 13.22
CA ASN A 155 9.57 -18.89 13.32
C ASN A 155 9.73 -18.09 12.00
N PHE A 156 8.60 -17.84 11.33
CA PHE A 156 8.56 -17.12 10.07
C PHE A 156 9.07 -15.68 10.23
N LYS A 157 9.91 -15.23 9.31
CA LYS A 157 10.52 -13.90 9.35
C LYS A 157 9.74 -12.91 8.47
N TYR A 158 9.16 -11.91 9.09
CA TYR A 158 8.44 -10.84 8.40
C TYR A 158 8.62 -9.49 9.09
N GLU A 159 8.28 -8.42 8.39
CA GLU A 159 8.03 -7.08 8.94
C GLU A 159 6.72 -6.55 8.34
N VAL A 160 5.98 -5.74 9.08
CA VAL A 160 4.70 -5.18 8.64
C VAL A 160 4.80 -3.66 8.52
N ILE A 161 4.25 -3.09 7.45
CA ILE A 161 4.19 -1.64 7.25
C ILE A 161 2.74 -1.23 7.05
N TYR A 162 2.21 -0.39 7.95
CA TYR A 162 0.87 0.19 7.83
C TYR A 162 0.91 1.43 6.95
N PHE A 163 0.27 1.36 5.78
CA PHE A 163 0.16 2.48 4.84
C PHE A 163 -1.02 3.38 5.18
N TYR A 164 -0.79 4.71 5.07
CA TYR A 164 -1.79 5.76 5.31
C TYR A 164 -1.93 6.63 4.08
N ASN A 165 -3.02 6.50 3.34
CA ASN A 165 -3.37 7.36 2.21
C ASN A 165 -2.15 7.87 1.43
N VAL A 166 -1.38 6.94 0.87
CA VAL A 166 -0.14 7.26 0.16
C VAL A 166 -0.44 8.10 -1.08
N TYR A 167 0.34 9.17 -1.31
CA TYR A 167 0.23 10.07 -2.46
C TYR A 167 1.59 10.36 -3.09
N GLY A 168 1.59 10.88 -4.31
CA GLY A 168 2.80 11.28 -5.03
C GLY A 168 2.95 10.66 -6.41
N PRO A 169 4.12 10.75 -7.03
CA PRO A 169 4.37 10.32 -8.41
C PRO A 169 3.91 8.89 -8.71
N LYS A 170 3.26 8.68 -9.86
CA LYS A 170 2.67 7.42 -10.34
C LYS A 170 1.43 6.95 -9.57
N GLN A 171 0.84 7.78 -8.71
CA GLN A 171 -0.43 7.41 -8.07
C GLN A 171 -1.55 7.22 -9.10
N ILE A 172 -2.54 6.41 -8.75
CA ILE A 172 -3.67 6.14 -9.65
C ILE A 172 -4.61 7.35 -9.62
N CYS A 173 -4.79 7.99 -10.78
CA CYS A 173 -5.62 9.20 -10.92
C CYS A 173 -6.93 8.97 -11.70
N LYS A 174 -7.16 7.76 -12.25
CA LYS A 174 -8.34 7.43 -13.07
C LYS A 174 -8.92 6.08 -12.64
N GLY A 175 -10.26 5.96 -12.84
CA GLY A 175 -11.00 4.72 -12.57
C GLY A 175 -11.30 4.50 -11.08
N GLU A 176 -11.96 3.40 -10.80
CA GLU A 176 -12.50 3.07 -9.47
C GLU A 176 -11.44 2.91 -8.38
N MET A 177 -10.22 2.56 -8.80
CA MET A 177 -9.09 2.36 -7.89
C MET A 177 -8.22 3.61 -7.72
N ALA A 178 -8.70 4.80 -8.15
CA ALA A 178 -7.96 6.05 -8.02
C ALA A 178 -7.84 6.50 -6.54
N THR A 179 -6.71 7.16 -6.22
CA THR A 179 -6.52 7.80 -4.91
C THR A 179 -7.23 9.15 -4.87
N VAL A 180 -7.62 9.61 -3.69
CA VAL A 180 -8.30 10.93 -3.56
C VAL A 180 -7.42 12.06 -4.09
N ILE A 181 -6.12 12.06 -3.76
CA ILE A 181 -5.18 13.08 -4.27
C ILE A 181 -5.03 12.96 -5.79
N GLY A 182 -4.90 11.74 -6.34
CA GLY A 182 -4.81 11.53 -7.78
C GLY A 182 -6.07 11.97 -8.53
N ILE A 183 -7.27 11.77 -7.94
CA ILE A 183 -8.53 12.30 -8.51
C ILE A 183 -8.48 13.82 -8.55
N PHE A 184 -8.11 14.47 -7.45
CA PHE A 184 -8.08 15.93 -7.35
C PHE A 184 -7.03 16.53 -8.29
N GLU A 185 -5.83 15.98 -8.35
CA GLU A 185 -4.80 16.41 -9.33
C GLU A 185 -5.30 16.34 -10.77
N LYS A 186 -5.97 15.24 -11.13
CA LYS A 186 -6.50 15.08 -12.47
C LYS A 186 -7.62 16.09 -12.76
N GLN A 187 -8.58 16.24 -11.84
CA GLN A 187 -9.69 17.16 -12.00
C GLN A 187 -9.18 18.61 -12.10
N PHE A 188 -8.22 18.99 -11.27
CA PHE A 188 -7.58 20.30 -11.34
C PHE A 188 -6.88 20.53 -12.70
N ALA A 189 -6.08 19.57 -13.16
CA ALA A 189 -5.39 19.68 -14.44
C ALA A 189 -6.35 19.72 -15.67
N GLU A 190 -7.57 19.18 -15.51
CA GLU A 190 -8.64 19.24 -16.52
C GLU A 190 -9.56 20.46 -16.33
N ASN A 191 -9.24 21.42 -15.45
CA ASN A 191 -10.08 22.58 -15.08
C ASN A 191 -11.50 22.19 -14.67
N LYS A 192 -11.67 21.02 -14.00
CA LYS A 192 -12.95 20.51 -13.51
C LYS A 192 -13.11 20.79 -12.02
N PRO A 193 -14.35 20.96 -11.52
CA PRO A 193 -14.60 20.97 -10.08
C PRO A 193 -14.10 19.70 -9.41
N LEU A 194 -13.58 19.83 -8.18
CA LEU A 194 -13.19 18.66 -7.38
C LEU A 194 -14.42 17.96 -6.81
N THR A 195 -14.43 16.66 -6.85
CA THR A 195 -15.53 15.86 -6.31
C THR A 195 -15.20 15.32 -4.91
N VAL A 196 -15.97 15.75 -3.91
CA VAL A 196 -15.82 15.32 -2.51
C VAL A 196 -17.02 14.47 -2.11
N VAL A 197 -16.78 13.29 -1.54
CA VAL A 197 -17.85 12.43 -1.00
C VAL A 197 -18.34 13.02 0.32
N LYS A 198 -19.68 13.18 0.45
CA LYS A 198 -20.32 13.70 1.68
C LYS A 198 -19.97 12.85 2.90
N PRO A 199 -19.84 13.47 4.09
CA PRO A 199 -19.97 14.90 4.36
C PRO A 199 -18.71 15.71 4.00
N GLY A 200 -17.54 15.08 3.77
CA GLY A 200 -16.27 15.72 3.44
C GLY A 200 -15.41 16.06 4.66
N ASP A 201 -15.95 15.93 5.86
CA ASP A 201 -15.29 16.18 7.14
C ASP A 201 -14.46 14.97 7.64
N GLN A 202 -14.61 13.81 6.98
CA GLN A 202 -13.83 12.62 7.32
C GLN A 202 -12.33 12.91 7.21
N THR A 203 -11.63 12.79 8.35
CA THR A 203 -10.21 13.11 8.43
C THR A 203 -9.33 11.93 8.02
N ARG A 204 -8.20 12.25 7.39
CA ARG A 204 -7.18 11.27 6.99
C ARG A 204 -5.79 11.81 7.28
N ARG A 205 -4.88 10.90 7.61
CA ARG A 205 -3.45 11.18 7.52
C ARG A 205 -2.94 10.71 6.16
N PHE A 206 -2.09 11.51 5.60
CA PHE A 206 -1.50 11.26 4.29
C PHE A 206 -0.01 11.02 4.42
N THR A 207 0.57 10.23 3.51
CA THR A 207 1.99 9.95 3.51
C THR A 207 2.52 10.06 2.09
N HIS A 208 3.56 10.87 1.90
CA HIS A 208 4.22 10.93 0.60
C HIS A 208 4.91 9.60 0.29
N ILE A 209 4.90 9.22 -0.97
CA ILE A 209 5.47 7.94 -1.43
C ILE A 209 6.94 7.77 -1.02
N SER A 210 7.74 8.82 -1.06
CA SER A 210 9.15 8.76 -0.64
C SER A 210 9.31 8.40 0.83
N ASP A 211 8.45 8.91 1.72
CA ASP A 211 8.47 8.57 3.13
C ASP A 211 8.06 7.10 3.34
N THR A 212 7.06 6.62 2.59
CA THR A 212 6.65 5.22 2.60
C THR A 212 7.79 4.30 2.17
N ILE A 213 8.50 4.62 1.08
CA ILE A 213 9.63 3.84 0.59
C ILE A 213 10.80 3.84 1.58
N ASN A 214 11.08 4.95 2.25
CA ASN A 214 12.12 5.00 3.27
C ASN A 214 11.84 4.01 4.42
N VAL A 215 10.58 3.88 4.85
CA VAL A 215 10.20 2.89 5.88
C VAL A 215 10.27 1.46 5.34
N CYS A 216 10.00 1.23 4.05
CA CYS A 216 10.23 -0.07 3.42
C CYS A 216 11.71 -0.50 3.53
N PHE A 217 12.65 0.42 3.29
CA PHE A 217 14.08 0.15 3.47
C PHE A 217 14.45 -0.07 4.94
N GLU A 218 13.87 0.69 5.88
CA GLU A 218 14.09 0.49 7.30
C GLU A 218 13.64 -0.90 7.75
N ALA A 219 12.40 -1.29 7.42
CA ALA A 219 11.86 -2.60 7.75
C ALA A 219 12.66 -3.74 7.10
N TRP A 220 13.10 -3.54 5.85
CA TRP A 220 13.91 -4.54 5.16
C TRP A 220 15.23 -4.86 5.88
N LYS A 221 15.87 -3.86 6.48
CA LYS A 221 17.14 -4.04 7.23
C LYS A 221 16.95 -4.70 8.59
N LYS A 222 15.73 -4.85 9.10
CA LYS A 222 15.44 -5.45 10.41
C LYS A 222 14.99 -6.89 10.25
N ASN A 223 15.08 -7.69 11.34
CA ASN A 223 14.61 -9.08 11.40
C ASN A 223 13.95 -9.33 12.76
N LYS A 224 13.03 -8.45 13.16
CA LYS A 224 12.44 -8.46 14.50
C LYS A 224 10.95 -8.81 14.51
N CYS A 225 10.35 -9.07 13.35
CA CYS A 225 8.90 -9.19 13.19
C CYS A 225 8.17 -7.96 13.76
N SER A 226 8.70 -6.77 13.45
CA SER A 226 8.17 -5.50 13.94
C SER A 226 7.11 -4.95 13.00
N HIS A 227 6.27 -4.09 13.55
CA HIS A 227 5.24 -3.37 12.83
C HIS A 227 5.61 -1.89 12.75
N TYR A 228 5.52 -1.28 11.58
CA TYR A 228 5.84 0.11 11.31
C TYR A 228 4.60 0.86 10.87
N SER A 229 4.30 1.96 11.53
CA SER A 229 3.25 2.90 11.13
C SER A 229 3.90 4.13 10.52
N ILE A 230 3.57 4.48 9.28
CA ILE A 230 4.13 5.65 8.59
C ILE A 230 3.04 6.60 8.13
N SER A 231 2.99 7.81 8.72
CA SER A 231 2.06 8.86 8.33
C SER A 231 2.65 10.23 8.64
N HIS A 232 2.18 11.29 7.97
CA HIS A 232 2.47 12.64 8.41
C HIS A 232 1.77 12.94 9.75
N LYS A 233 2.34 13.82 10.58
CA LYS A 233 1.78 14.18 11.90
C LYS A 233 0.38 14.79 11.79
N LYS A 234 0.18 15.67 10.80
CA LYS A 234 -1.07 16.40 10.58
C LYS A 234 -2.06 15.52 9.82
N SER A 235 -3.29 15.48 10.29
CA SER A 235 -4.45 14.98 9.56
C SER A 235 -5.19 16.12 8.89
N TYR A 236 -5.91 15.81 7.81
CA TYR A 236 -6.74 16.75 7.10
C TYR A 236 -8.08 16.08 6.78
N SER A 237 -9.16 16.86 6.81
CA SER A 237 -10.42 16.43 6.22
C SER A 237 -10.31 16.40 4.69
N ILE A 238 -11.16 15.61 4.02
CA ILE A 238 -11.17 15.59 2.56
C ILE A 238 -11.55 16.94 1.98
N TYR A 239 -12.43 17.68 2.68
CA TYR A 239 -12.80 19.07 2.34
C TYR A 239 -11.60 20.01 2.43
N GLU A 240 -10.83 19.99 3.54
CA GLU A 240 -9.60 20.77 3.67
C GLU A 240 -8.60 20.50 2.53
N VAL A 241 -8.44 19.22 2.17
CA VAL A 241 -7.57 18.84 1.05
C VAL A 241 -8.08 19.41 -0.27
N GLY A 242 -9.40 19.34 -0.52
CA GLY A 242 -10.00 19.95 -1.71
C GLY A 242 -9.73 21.46 -1.79
N ASN A 243 -9.88 22.18 -0.67
CA ASN A 243 -9.64 23.62 -0.61
C ASN A 243 -8.16 24.01 -0.88
N MET A 244 -7.20 23.13 -0.65
CA MET A 244 -5.79 23.39 -1.00
C MET A 244 -5.57 23.60 -2.51
N PHE A 245 -6.45 23.04 -3.35
CA PHE A 245 -6.38 23.21 -4.81
C PHE A 245 -6.98 24.53 -5.32
N LYS A 246 -7.64 25.31 -4.43
CA LYS A 246 -8.23 26.63 -4.77
C LYS A 246 -9.18 26.60 -5.97
N THR A 247 -9.99 25.54 -6.08
CA THR A 247 -10.99 25.40 -7.16
C THR A 247 -12.34 24.97 -6.59
N LYS A 248 -13.41 25.05 -7.41
CA LYS A 248 -14.77 24.68 -7.03
C LYS A 248 -14.85 23.23 -6.55
N ILE A 249 -15.62 23.00 -5.49
CA ILE A 249 -15.91 21.66 -4.95
C ILE A 249 -17.38 21.32 -5.23
N VAL A 250 -17.62 20.07 -5.67
CA VAL A 250 -18.95 19.49 -5.85
C VAL A 250 -19.05 18.23 -4.98
N TYR A 251 -20.15 18.08 -4.26
CA TYR A 251 -20.36 16.96 -3.36
C TYR A 251 -21.01 15.76 -4.06
N LEU A 252 -20.45 14.59 -3.85
CA LEU A 252 -21.02 13.30 -4.21
C LEU A 252 -21.80 12.69 -3.03
N LYS A 253 -22.70 11.73 -3.33
CA LYS A 253 -23.40 10.95 -2.30
C LYS A 253 -22.42 10.20 -1.40
N GLN A 254 -22.82 10.00 -0.15
CA GLN A 254 -22.08 9.19 0.82
C GLN A 254 -21.87 7.75 0.32
N ARG A 255 -20.76 7.14 0.71
CA ARG A 255 -20.39 5.77 0.32
C ARG A 255 -20.38 4.84 1.53
N GLN A 256 -20.71 3.56 1.30
CA GLN A 256 -20.60 2.52 2.31
C GLN A 256 -19.14 2.32 2.74
N GLY A 257 -18.91 2.04 4.04
CA GLY A 257 -17.59 1.78 4.60
C GLY A 257 -16.70 3.01 4.80
N GLU A 258 -17.22 4.23 4.57
CA GLU A 258 -16.46 5.45 4.88
C GLU A 258 -16.24 5.59 6.39
N ARG A 259 -14.99 5.80 6.75
CA ARG A 259 -14.58 6.10 8.13
C ARG A 259 -14.59 7.59 8.37
N TYR A 260 -15.17 8.03 9.47
CA TYR A 260 -15.26 9.45 9.81
C TYR A 260 -13.98 10.02 10.44
N ALA A 261 -13.20 9.20 11.14
CA ALA A 261 -12.00 9.64 11.83
C ALA A 261 -10.72 9.05 11.23
N SER A 262 -9.63 9.78 11.37
CA SER A 262 -8.29 9.31 11.03
C SER A 262 -7.86 8.16 11.95
N ALA A 263 -7.26 7.11 11.40
CA ALA A 263 -6.79 5.91 12.11
C ALA A 263 -5.70 6.17 13.15
N LEU A 264 -5.75 7.27 13.93
CA LEU A 264 -4.59 7.64 14.67
C LEU A 264 -4.68 8.12 16.01
N THR A 265 -5.75 7.90 16.57
CA THR A 265 -5.86 8.28 17.95
C THR A 265 -5.40 7.17 18.80
N LYS A 266 -4.51 6.97 19.44
CA LYS A 266 -4.10 5.96 20.44
C LYS A 266 -4.11 4.52 19.89
N ILE A 267 -3.06 4.17 19.19
CA ILE A 267 -2.61 2.79 19.14
C ILE A 267 -2.48 2.33 20.58
N SER A 268 -3.14 1.26 20.98
CA SER A 268 -3.14 0.74 22.35
C SER A 268 -1.71 0.46 22.83
N GLN A 269 -1.49 0.46 24.13
CA GLN A 269 -0.15 0.34 24.72
C GLN A 269 0.53 -1.02 24.51
N ASN A 270 -0.16 -2.05 24.01
CA ASN A 270 0.41 -3.37 23.70
C ASN A 270 1.28 -3.41 22.44
N ASN A 271 2.08 -2.37 22.17
CA ASN A 271 2.44 -2.07 20.82
C ASN A 271 3.90 -2.29 20.50
N HIS A 272 4.11 -3.35 19.80
CA HIS A 272 5.26 -3.55 18.93
C HIS A 272 5.23 -2.67 17.66
N ILE A 273 4.37 -1.63 17.59
CA ILE A 273 4.26 -0.75 16.43
C ILE A 273 5.22 0.44 16.56
N ILE A 274 6.21 0.44 15.71
CA ILE A 274 7.19 1.52 15.61
C ILE A 274 6.60 2.65 14.79
N ARG A 275 6.32 3.79 15.45
CA ARG A 275 5.79 4.97 14.75
C ARG A 275 6.88 5.68 13.99
N ARG A 276 6.59 6.01 12.74
CA ARG A 276 7.39 6.88 11.88
C ARG A 276 6.53 8.02 11.36
N TYR A 277 7.12 9.19 11.28
CA TYR A 277 6.44 10.37 10.74
C TYR A 277 7.06 10.74 9.40
N GLY A 278 6.19 10.93 8.41
CA GLY A 278 6.56 11.46 7.10
C GLY A 278 7.05 12.90 7.22
N LYS A 279 8.05 13.24 6.41
CA LYS A 279 8.66 14.58 6.36
C LYS A 279 7.98 15.50 5.36
N ILE A 280 7.43 14.93 4.28
CA ILE A 280 6.84 15.70 3.20
C ILE A 280 5.39 16.04 3.54
N ASN A 281 5.10 17.35 3.64
CA ASN A 281 3.77 17.87 3.96
C ASN A 281 2.89 17.85 2.70
N LEU A 282 1.64 17.41 2.85
CA LEU A 282 0.67 17.37 1.76
C LEU A 282 0.36 18.77 1.19
N LYS A 283 0.25 19.79 2.05
CA LYS A 283 -0.02 21.17 1.62
C LYS A 283 1.08 21.69 0.71
N ASP A 284 2.34 21.46 1.07
CA ASP A 284 3.49 21.92 0.28
C ASP A 284 3.57 21.17 -1.06
N TYR A 285 3.27 19.87 -1.05
CA TYR A 285 3.18 19.06 -2.27
C TYR A 285 2.11 19.59 -3.22
N ILE A 286 0.87 19.80 -2.72
CA ILE A 286 -0.24 20.36 -3.52
C ILE A 286 0.11 21.77 -4.01
N SER A 287 0.68 22.63 -3.14
CA SER A 287 1.09 23.98 -3.52
C SER A 287 2.13 23.96 -4.66
N SER A 288 3.04 23.01 -4.65
CA SER A 288 4.01 22.82 -5.73
C SER A 288 3.36 22.27 -7.01
N PHE A 289 2.31 21.45 -6.87
CA PHE A 289 1.59 20.89 -8.01
C PHE A 289 0.79 21.97 -8.76
N ILE A 290 0.06 22.82 -8.06
CA ILE A 290 -0.77 23.86 -8.67
C ILE A 290 0.02 25.03 -9.28
N LYS A 291 1.32 25.13 -9.00
CA LYS A 291 2.22 26.16 -9.59
C LYS A 291 2.89 25.71 -10.88
N ARG A 292 2.72 24.44 -11.26
CA ARG A 292 3.25 23.87 -12.51
C ARG A 292 2.34 24.13 -13.69
#